data_646bafd4281f2e3121e1045e0a254e32
#
_entry.id   646bafd4281f2e3121e1045e0a254e32
#
_cell.length_a   1.000
_cell.length_b   1.000
_cell.length_c   1.000
_cell.angle_alpha   90.00
_cell.angle_beta   90.00
_cell.angle_gamma   90.00
#
_symmetry.space_group_name_H-M   'P 1'
#
loop_
_entity.id
_entity.type
_entity.pdbx_description
1 polymer ?
#
loop_
_entity_poly.entity_id
_entity_poly.type
_entity_poly.pdbx_seq_one_letter_code
_entity_poly.pdbx_strand_id
1 'polypeptide(L)'
;RLPQRQRYRAKSRLKQKRRHLLSPLRRPVPLSRLSPPARPLTDTRHLNRPLILCATARLAQTLRGAAPDGVQVWQTPPALTLAQWLAQLADEALLCGLASLPQALDPFAERLLWEQVISAAMTPGDSPLFDIQGMAASAGEAHALMRQWNLTFAGESCSDETRLFLVWQSEFLRRCQAGQWVDLLGQQLTVIGLIECGQLQIPLEIQFAGFDRDSPLETRLKKALRQRGVAVSDLPTGLRVVCNDVQVQAYTDPQAECEALAEWVAERLAANPAQRLGVVVPDLAGARDRLAFALEDKLHPALIRPAAAEVSRSFNLSLGRPLVDQFVVQAALELLALATAGKVEQGRLG
;
A
#
# COMPACT_ATOMS: atom_id res chain seq x y z
N ARG A 1 -31.70 -48.08 -11.79
CA ARG A 1 -33.07 -47.53 -12.04
C ARG A 1 -33.87 -47.68 -10.73
N LEU A 2 -34.03 -46.56 -10.00
CA LEU A 2 -34.85 -46.48 -8.78
C LEU A 2 -36.33 -46.40 -9.12
N PRO A 3 -37.24 -47.00 -8.37
CA PRO A 3 -38.68 -47.02 -8.65
C PRO A 3 -39.29 -45.63 -8.57
N GLN A 4 -40.29 -45.35 -9.48
CA GLN A 4 -40.94 -44.04 -9.63
C GLN A 4 -41.50 -43.41 -8.35
N ARG A 5 -41.85 -44.20 -7.33
CA ARG A 5 -42.38 -43.70 -6.05
C ARG A 5 -41.35 -42.95 -5.17
N GLN A 6 -40.07 -43.19 -5.34
CA GLN A 6 -39.04 -42.44 -4.59
C GLN A 6 -38.69 -41.09 -5.21
N ARG A 7 -38.93 -40.91 -6.51
CA ARG A 7 -38.71 -39.63 -7.19
C ARG A 7 -39.75 -38.56 -6.81
N TYR A 8 -40.96 -38.98 -6.45
CA TYR A 8 -42.03 -38.03 -6.05
C TYR A 8 -41.81 -37.51 -4.61
N ARG A 9 -41.31 -38.34 -3.69
CA ARG A 9 -41.02 -37.91 -2.31
C ARG A 9 -39.78 -36.97 -2.21
N ALA A 10 -38.82 -37.11 -3.09
CA ALA A 10 -37.67 -36.20 -3.14
C ALA A 10 -38.04 -34.81 -3.69
N LYS A 11 -38.92 -34.74 -4.69
CA LYS A 11 -39.41 -33.46 -5.25
C LYS A 11 -40.32 -32.69 -4.29
N SER A 12 -41.08 -33.36 -3.45
CA SER A 12 -41.93 -32.69 -2.47
C SER A 12 -41.14 -32.11 -1.31
N ARG A 13 -40.07 -32.78 -0.85
CA ARG A 13 -39.16 -32.25 0.21
C ARG A 13 -38.34 -31.06 -0.26
N LEU A 14 -37.94 -31.00 -1.51
CA LEU A 14 -37.23 -29.83 -2.08
C LEU A 14 -38.16 -28.62 -2.26
N LYS A 15 -39.45 -28.82 -2.58
CA LYS A 15 -40.45 -27.73 -2.65
C LYS A 15 -40.79 -27.18 -1.27
N GLN A 16 -40.80 -28.00 -0.24
CA GLN A 16 -41.07 -27.59 1.14
C GLN A 16 -39.92 -26.80 1.77
N LYS A 17 -38.65 -27.18 1.49
CA LYS A 17 -37.47 -26.40 1.92
C LYS A 17 -37.33 -25.04 1.24
N ARG A 18 -37.85 -24.86 -0.01
CA ARG A 18 -37.83 -23.56 -0.68
C ARG A 18 -38.91 -22.59 -0.16
N ARG A 19 -39.96 -23.06 0.54
CA ARG A 19 -41.00 -22.18 1.10
C ARG A 19 -40.61 -21.55 2.45
N HIS A 20 -39.61 -22.05 3.16
CA HIS A 20 -39.16 -21.47 4.41
C HIS A 20 -38.00 -20.45 4.27
N LEU A 21 -37.52 -20.19 3.04
CA LEU A 21 -36.45 -19.22 2.76
C LEU A 21 -36.92 -17.89 2.17
N LEU A 22 -38.26 -17.73 2.00
CA LEU A 22 -38.87 -16.47 1.57
C LEU A 22 -39.76 -15.93 2.70
N SER A 23 -39.14 -15.41 3.75
CA SER A 23 -39.85 -14.51 4.67
C SER A 23 -40.20 -13.23 3.91
N PRO A 24 -41.40 -12.69 4.03
CA PRO A 24 -41.76 -11.46 3.35
C PRO A 24 -40.87 -10.33 3.83
N LEU A 25 -40.22 -9.63 2.88
CA LEU A 25 -39.52 -8.40 3.07
C LEU A 25 -40.33 -7.46 3.99
N ARG A 26 -39.79 -7.11 5.13
CA ARG A 26 -40.38 -6.10 6.01
C ARG A 26 -40.61 -4.84 5.20
N ARG A 27 -41.84 -4.30 5.29
CA ARG A 27 -42.20 -3.02 4.66
C ARG A 27 -41.17 -1.95 5.04
N PRO A 28 -40.74 -1.12 4.09
CA PRO A 28 -39.84 -0.02 4.41
C PRO A 28 -40.45 0.88 5.48
N VAL A 29 -39.74 1.12 6.53
CA VAL A 29 -40.13 2.07 7.59
C VAL A 29 -40.06 3.47 6.99
N PRO A 30 -41.12 4.30 7.12
CA PRO A 30 -41.12 5.64 6.56
C PRO A 30 -40.02 6.48 7.22
N LEU A 31 -39.20 7.14 6.39
CA LEU A 31 -38.04 7.97 6.76
C LEU A 31 -38.33 9.15 7.72
N SER A 32 -39.63 9.41 8.02
CA SER A 32 -40.07 10.50 8.90
C SER A 32 -39.83 10.26 10.40
N ARG A 33 -39.29 9.11 10.82
CA ARG A 33 -39.00 8.79 12.23
C ARG A 33 -37.52 8.53 12.53
N LEU A 34 -36.64 8.89 11.62
CA LEU A 34 -35.22 8.93 11.96
C LEU A 34 -34.98 10.22 12.78
N SER A 35 -34.67 10.05 14.04
CA SER A 35 -34.14 11.12 14.89
C SER A 35 -32.99 11.83 14.13
N PRO A 36 -32.79 13.15 14.32
CA PRO A 36 -31.69 13.85 13.68
C PRO A 36 -30.39 13.08 13.92
N PRO A 37 -29.46 13.03 12.95
CA PRO A 37 -28.23 12.27 13.07
C PRO A 37 -27.56 12.63 14.40
N ALA A 38 -27.22 11.60 15.17
CA ALA A 38 -26.43 11.77 16.37
C ALA A 38 -25.25 12.67 16.01
N ARG A 39 -25.02 13.72 16.83
CA ARG A 39 -23.84 14.59 16.68
C ARG A 39 -22.62 13.70 16.48
N PRO A 40 -21.76 13.98 15.48
CA PRO A 40 -20.57 13.20 15.28
C PRO A 40 -19.81 13.12 16.60
N LEU A 41 -19.42 11.91 16.99
CA LEU A 41 -18.60 11.63 18.17
C LEU A 41 -17.13 12.11 17.95
N THR A 42 -16.96 13.23 17.29
CA THR A 42 -15.68 13.90 17.20
C THR A 42 -15.46 14.63 18.50
N ASP A 43 -14.68 14.01 19.38
CA ASP A 43 -14.14 14.66 20.58
C ASP A 43 -13.42 15.93 20.11
N THR A 44 -14.06 17.07 20.31
CA THR A 44 -13.55 18.41 19.88
C THR A 44 -12.19 18.75 20.50
N ARG A 45 -11.71 17.96 21.46
CA ARG A 45 -10.37 18.09 22.04
C ARG A 45 -9.25 17.78 21.07
N HIS A 46 -9.51 17.02 19.98
CA HIS A 46 -8.51 16.74 18.92
C HIS A 46 -8.34 17.88 17.91
N LEU A 47 -9.28 18.84 17.86
CA LEU A 47 -9.22 19.97 16.92
C LEU A 47 -8.14 21.01 17.27
N ASN A 48 -7.53 20.92 18.45
CA ASN A 48 -6.56 21.91 18.96
C ASN A 48 -5.09 21.52 18.73
N ARG A 49 -4.82 20.40 18.02
CA ARG A 49 -3.46 19.99 17.66
C ARG A 49 -3.33 19.88 16.15
N PRO A 50 -2.21 20.33 15.58
CA PRO A 50 -1.97 20.17 14.16
C PRO A 50 -1.97 18.69 13.77
N LEU A 51 -2.67 18.36 12.70
CA LEU A 51 -2.54 17.05 12.06
C LEU A 51 -1.22 17.02 11.30
N ILE A 52 -0.41 15.99 11.51
CA ILE A 52 0.86 15.81 10.79
C ILE A 52 0.65 14.81 9.67
N LEU A 53 0.73 15.26 8.42
CA LEU A 53 0.72 14.41 7.24
C LEU A 53 2.15 14.06 6.85
N CYS A 54 2.45 12.78 6.81
CA CYS A 54 3.78 12.25 6.56
C CYS A 54 3.88 11.64 5.16
N ALA A 55 5.02 11.84 4.51
CA ALA A 55 5.30 11.23 3.21
C ALA A 55 5.39 9.70 3.29
N THR A 56 5.81 9.13 4.45
CA THR A 56 5.96 7.69 4.64
C THR A 56 5.31 7.22 5.95
N ALA A 57 4.85 5.96 5.96
CA ALA A 57 4.29 5.32 7.15
C ALA A 57 5.32 5.21 8.29
N ARG A 58 6.60 4.99 7.94
CA ARG A 58 7.70 4.94 8.91
C ARG A 58 7.88 6.28 9.62
N LEU A 59 7.88 7.39 8.88
CA LEU A 59 7.98 8.73 9.47
C LEU A 59 6.79 9.00 10.42
N ALA A 60 5.57 8.66 9.99
CA ALA A 60 4.39 8.78 10.83
C ALA A 60 4.51 7.95 12.13
N GLN A 61 5.04 6.73 12.03
CA GLN A 61 5.29 5.88 13.19
C GLN A 61 6.37 6.45 14.10
N THR A 62 7.46 6.96 13.55
CA THR A 62 8.55 7.60 14.30
C THR A 62 8.04 8.83 15.08
N LEU A 63 7.27 9.70 14.42
CA LEU A 63 6.70 10.89 15.07
C LEU A 63 5.69 10.51 16.16
N ARG A 64 4.91 9.46 15.96
CA ARG A 64 4.01 8.93 17.00
C ARG A 64 4.76 8.32 18.17
N GLY A 65 5.91 7.67 17.92
CA GLY A 65 6.75 7.03 18.93
C GLY A 65 7.69 7.98 19.67
N ALA A 66 7.90 9.20 19.17
CA ALA A 66 8.80 10.18 19.78
C ALA A 66 8.17 10.78 21.05
N ALA A 67 8.47 10.16 22.19
CA ALA A 67 8.10 10.73 23.49
C ALA A 67 8.98 11.95 23.81
N PRO A 68 8.41 13.03 24.37
CA PRO A 68 9.23 14.13 24.91
C PRO A 68 10.12 13.64 26.07
N ASP A 69 11.33 14.15 26.15
CA ASP A 69 12.27 13.76 27.18
C ASP A 69 11.70 14.04 28.59
N GLY A 70 11.80 13.05 29.50
CA GLY A 70 11.41 13.17 30.89
C GLY A 70 9.89 13.08 31.16
N VAL A 71 9.05 12.79 30.17
CA VAL A 71 7.61 12.67 30.34
C VAL A 71 7.19 11.20 30.38
N GLN A 72 6.60 10.75 31.49
CA GLN A 72 6.11 9.36 31.65
C GLN A 72 4.80 9.07 30.91
N VAL A 73 3.94 10.08 30.73
CA VAL A 73 2.65 9.96 30.03
C VAL A 73 2.51 11.12 29.04
N TRP A 74 2.35 10.82 27.77
CA TRP A 74 2.23 11.80 26.71
C TRP A 74 1.13 11.42 25.73
N GLN A 75 0.54 12.42 25.11
CA GLN A 75 -0.45 12.21 24.09
C GLN A 75 0.25 12.09 22.73
N THR A 76 0.05 10.95 22.08
CA THR A 76 0.58 10.68 20.73
C THR A 76 0.15 11.77 19.74
N PRO A 77 1.07 12.36 18.97
CA PRO A 77 0.70 13.30 17.91
C PRO A 77 -0.17 12.61 16.86
N PRO A 78 -1.17 13.29 16.29
CA PRO A 78 -1.97 12.75 15.18
C PRO A 78 -1.14 12.79 13.89
N ALA A 79 -0.26 11.81 13.70
CA ALA A 79 0.59 11.67 12.52
C ALA A 79 0.10 10.50 11.66
N LEU A 80 -0.23 10.77 10.39
CA LEU A 80 -0.76 9.82 9.40
C LEU A 80 -0.04 10.00 8.07
N THR A 81 -0.09 8.99 7.21
CA THR A 81 0.26 9.24 5.81
C THR A 81 -0.87 9.99 5.11
N LEU A 82 -0.54 10.67 4.01
CA LEU A 82 -1.53 11.34 3.17
C LEU A 82 -2.64 10.38 2.74
N ALA A 83 -2.27 9.18 2.27
CA ALA A 83 -3.21 8.15 1.85
C ALA A 83 -4.14 7.69 2.98
N GLN A 84 -3.60 7.47 4.19
CA GLN A 84 -4.40 7.09 5.36
C GLN A 84 -5.40 8.17 5.75
N TRP A 85 -4.99 9.44 5.74
CA TRP A 85 -5.89 10.53 6.09
C TRP A 85 -7.01 10.70 5.06
N LEU A 86 -6.69 10.65 3.75
CA LEU A 86 -7.70 10.74 2.70
C LEU A 86 -8.66 9.55 2.73
N ALA A 87 -8.19 8.35 3.06
CA ALA A 87 -9.06 7.18 3.26
C ALA A 87 -10.02 7.37 4.45
N GLN A 88 -9.54 7.90 5.58
CA GLN A 88 -10.41 8.23 6.72
C GLN A 88 -11.48 9.26 6.35
N LEU A 89 -11.14 10.27 5.58
CA LEU A 89 -12.11 11.26 5.09
C LEU A 89 -13.13 10.64 4.11
N ALA A 90 -12.72 9.66 3.29
CA ALA A 90 -13.63 8.92 2.42
C ALA A 90 -14.64 8.12 3.24
N ASP A 91 -14.18 7.41 4.28
CA ASP A 91 -15.03 6.66 5.19
C ASP A 91 -16.01 7.58 5.94
N GLU A 92 -15.54 8.73 6.41
CA GLU A 92 -16.37 9.74 7.06
C GLU A 92 -17.45 10.28 6.10
N ALA A 93 -17.09 10.58 4.85
CA ALA A 93 -18.04 11.02 3.82
C ALA A 93 -19.14 9.98 3.57
N LEU A 94 -18.79 8.70 3.50
CA LEU A 94 -19.73 7.60 3.35
C LEU A 94 -20.65 7.46 4.57
N LEU A 95 -20.09 7.49 5.78
CA LEU A 95 -20.85 7.37 7.02
C LEU A 95 -21.82 8.53 7.22
N CYS A 96 -21.45 9.74 6.80
CA CYS A 96 -22.29 10.92 6.86
C CYS A 96 -23.31 10.98 5.70
N GLY A 97 -23.27 10.06 4.75
CA GLY A 97 -24.13 10.07 3.57
C GLY A 97 -23.91 11.27 2.64
N LEU A 98 -22.72 11.87 2.69
CA LEU A 98 -22.40 13.09 1.93
C LEU A 98 -22.21 12.82 0.45
N ALA A 99 -21.79 11.62 0.06
CA ALA A 99 -21.57 11.24 -1.32
C ALA A 99 -21.83 9.74 -1.54
N SER A 100 -22.38 9.40 -2.72
CA SER A 100 -22.30 8.05 -3.26
C SER A 100 -20.92 7.87 -3.87
N LEU A 101 -19.92 7.55 -3.03
CA LEU A 101 -18.55 7.29 -3.52
C LEU A 101 -18.52 5.91 -4.18
N PRO A 102 -17.89 5.78 -5.36
CA PRO A 102 -17.59 4.47 -5.91
C PRO A 102 -16.76 3.64 -4.91
N GLN A 103 -16.98 2.33 -4.91
CA GLN A 103 -16.21 1.44 -4.05
C GLN A 103 -14.73 1.45 -4.45
N ALA A 104 -13.84 1.76 -3.51
CA ALA A 104 -12.41 1.67 -3.75
C ALA A 104 -11.99 0.21 -3.94
N LEU A 105 -11.23 -0.04 -5.00
CA LEU A 105 -10.56 -1.32 -5.21
C LEU A 105 -9.40 -1.43 -4.21
N ASP A 106 -9.32 -2.59 -3.54
CA ASP A 106 -8.09 -2.93 -2.82
C ASP A 106 -6.98 -3.28 -3.82
N PRO A 107 -5.69 -3.27 -3.40
CA PRO A 107 -4.58 -3.52 -4.33
C PRO A 107 -4.62 -4.88 -5.02
N PHE A 108 -5.23 -5.90 -4.39
CA PHE A 108 -5.37 -7.22 -4.99
C PHE A 108 -6.45 -7.22 -6.08
N ALA A 109 -7.62 -6.65 -5.78
CA ALA A 109 -8.73 -6.54 -6.73
C ALA A 109 -8.35 -5.66 -7.94
N GLU A 110 -7.61 -4.57 -7.71
CA GLU A 110 -7.10 -3.72 -8.78
C GLU A 110 -6.15 -4.48 -9.70
N ARG A 111 -5.16 -5.22 -9.14
CA ARG A 111 -4.25 -6.05 -9.92
C ARG A 111 -4.99 -7.12 -10.71
N LEU A 112 -5.96 -7.82 -10.09
CA LEU A 112 -6.77 -8.84 -10.75
C LEU A 112 -7.57 -8.25 -11.92
N LEU A 113 -8.10 -7.05 -11.77
CA LEU A 113 -8.81 -6.35 -12.84
C LEU A 113 -7.87 -6.02 -14.01
N TRP A 114 -6.63 -5.57 -13.73
CA TRP A 114 -5.60 -5.38 -14.75
C TRP A 114 -5.24 -6.68 -15.46
N GLU A 115 -5.04 -7.79 -14.72
CA GLU A 115 -4.78 -9.11 -15.30
C GLU A 115 -5.91 -9.53 -16.26
N GLN A 116 -7.17 -9.33 -15.87
CA GLN A 116 -8.33 -9.62 -16.71
C GLN A 116 -8.42 -8.74 -17.96
N VAL A 117 -8.08 -7.45 -17.85
CA VAL A 117 -8.04 -6.53 -18.99
C VAL A 117 -6.99 -6.95 -19.99
N ILE A 118 -5.78 -7.24 -19.52
CA ILE A 118 -4.65 -7.64 -20.37
C ILE A 118 -4.92 -8.98 -21.02
N SER A 119 -5.37 -9.99 -20.25
CA SER A 119 -5.71 -11.32 -20.77
C SER A 119 -6.79 -11.26 -21.86
N ALA A 120 -7.78 -10.38 -21.72
CA ALA A 120 -8.84 -10.21 -22.70
C ALA A 120 -8.37 -9.53 -24.01
N ALA A 121 -7.27 -8.77 -23.94
CA ALA A 121 -6.68 -8.09 -25.10
C ALA A 121 -5.67 -8.97 -25.86
N MET A 122 -5.24 -10.10 -25.28
CA MET A 122 -4.29 -11.01 -25.91
C MET A 122 -4.97 -11.98 -26.88
N THR A 123 -4.30 -12.31 -27.97
CA THR A 123 -4.79 -13.32 -28.91
C THR A 123 -4.60 -14.74 -28.34
N PRO A 124 -5.52 -15.68 -28.64
CA PRO A 124 -5.34 -17.08 -28.27
C PRO A 124 -4.07 -17.63 -28.94
N GLY A 125 -3.04 -17.94 -28.16
CA GLY A 125 -1.73 -18.39 -28.64
C GLY A 125 -0.55 -17.57 -28.09
N ASP A 126 -0.75 -16.31 -27.75
CA ASP A 126 0.30 -15.44 -27.20
C ASP A 126 0.50 -15.62 -25.67
N SER A 127 -0.52 -16.14 -24.99
CA SER A 127 -0.59 -16.24 -23.54
C SER A 127 0.57 -16.99 -22.84
N PRO A 128 1.17 -18.07 -23.39
CA PRO A 128 2.23 -18.79 -22.69
C PRO A 128 3.58 -18.05 -22.65
N LEU A 129 3.76 -17.03 -23.49
CA LEU A 129 5.05 -16.34 -23.67
C LEU A 129 5.15 -15.07 -22.82
N PHE A 130 4.03 -14.60 -22.23
CA PHE A 130 3.99 -13.33 -21.51
C PHE A 130 3.62 -13.53 -20.03
N ASP A 131 4.36 -12.85 -19.16
CA ASP A 131 4.02 -12.74 -17.74
C ASP A 131 2.90 -11.70 -17.55
N ILE A 132 1.66 -12.19 -17.59
CA ILE A 132 0.46 -11.35 -17.41
C ILE A 132 0.48 -10.63 -16.05
N GLN A 133 0.97 -11.29 -15.01
CA GLN A 133 1.01 -10.70 -13.66
C GLN A 133 2.01 -9.55 -13.58
N GLY A 134 3.21 -9.72 -14.16
CA GLY A 134 4.21 -8.66 -14.27
C GLY A 134 3.72 -7.50 -15.12
N MET A 135 3.06 -7.78 -16.26
CA MET A 135 2.46 -6.74 -17.09
C MET A 135 1.34 -5.97 -16.38
N ALA A 136 0.50 -6.67 -15.61
CA ALA A 136 -0.57 -6.06 -14.83
C ALA A 136 -0.02 -5.15 -13.72
N ALA A 137 1.04 -5.59 -13.04
CA ALA A 137 1.73 -4.78 -12.04
C ALA A 137 2.31 -3.49 -12.66
N SER A 138 3.04 -3.63 -13.78
CA SER A 138 3.63 -2.49 -14.51
C SER A 138 2.56 -1.52 -15.05
N ALA A 139 1.45 -2.05 -15.55
CA ALA A 139 0.34 -1.23 -16.04
C ALA A 139 -0.35 -0.46 -14.89
N GLY A 140 -0.55 -1.09 -13.74
CA GLY A 140 -1.08 -0.43 -12.54
C GLY A 140 -0.16 0.69 -12.05
N GLU A 141 1.14 0.45 -11.98
CA GLU A 141 2.14 1.46 -11.60
C GLU A 141 2.17 2.63 -12.60
N ALA A 142 2.19 2.35 -13.90
CA ALA A 142 2.16 3.38 -14.93
C ALA A 142 0.87 4.22 -14.85
N HIS A 143 -0.27 3.58 -14.63
CA HIS A 143 -1.55 4.26 -14.43
C HIS A 143 -1.52 5.19 -13.21
N ALA A 144 -1.01 4.73 -12.08
CA ALA A 144 -0.88 5.52 -10.87
C ALA A 144 0.04 6.74 -11.10
N LEU A 145 1.20 6.54 -11.73
CA LEU A 145 2.14 7.62 -12.05
C LEU A 145 1.51 8.66 -12.98
N MET A 146 0.85 8.22 -14.06
CA MET A 146 0.18 9.13 -14.99
C MET A 146 -0.83 10.04 -14.27
N ARG A 147 -1.65 9.48 -13.41
CA ARG A 147 -2.67 10.23 -12.69
C ARG A 147 -2.08 11.12 -11.59
N GLN A 148 -1.09 10.61 -10.85
CA GLN A 148 -0.43 11.37 -9.79
C GLN A 148 0.27 12.60 -10.32
N TRP A 149 0.93 12.47 -11.49
CA TRP A 149 1.70 13.54 -12.12
C TRP A 149 0.93 14.28 -13.21
N ASN A 150 -0.35 13.93 -13.42
CA ASN A 150 -1.22 14.52 -14.46
C ASN A 150 -0.57 14.48 -15.85
N LEU A 151 0.04 13.32 -16.19
CA LEU A 151 0.70 13.14 -17.47
C LEU A 151 -0.33 12.83 -18.56
N THR A 152 -0.16 13.48 -19.71
CA THR A 152 -0.94 13.24 -20.91
C THR A 152 -0.01 12.90 -22.05
N PHE A 153 -0.36 11.90 -22.85
CA PHE A 153 0.41 11.50 -24.02
C PHE A 153 -0.32 11.95 -25.30
N ALA A 154 0.40 12.66 -26.16
CA ALA A 154 -0.10 13.00 -27.51
C ALA A 154 0.14 11.81 -28.44
N GLY A 155 -0.92 11.32 -29.09
CA GLY A 155 -0.96 10.02 -29.77
C GLY A 155 0.06 9.78 -30.90
N GLU A 156 0.65 10.81 -31.50
CA GLU A 156 1.55 10.66 -32.64
C GLU A 156 3.02 10.31 -32.28
N SER A 157 3.43 10.55 -31.03
CA SER A 157 4.82 10.35 -30.56
C SER A 157 4.98 9.17 -29.60
N CYS A 158 3.97 8.32 -29.45
CA CYS A 158 4.01 7.21 -28.51
C CYS A 158 4.59 5.94 -29.16
N SER A 159 5.39 5.18 -28.38
CA SER A 159 5.80 3.82 -28.76
C SER A 159 4.59 2.89 -28.84
N ASP A 160 4.78 1.72 -29.46
CA ASP A 160 3.71 0.72 -29.58
C ASP A 160 3.27 0.20 -28.21
N GLU A 161 4.19 0.04 -27.28
CA GLU A 161 3.91 -0.35 -25.90
C GLU A 161 3.07 0.70 -25.19
N THR A 162 3.39 1.97 -25.37
CA THR A 162 2.58 3.06 -24.78
C THR A 162 1.17 3.07 -25.35
N ARG A 163 1.02 2.87 -26.68
CA ARG A 163 -0.30 2.78 -27.30
C ARG A 163 -1.11 1.60 -26.76
N LEU A 164 -0.48 0.45 -26.62
CA LEU A 164 -1.11 -0.73 -26.06
C LEU A 164 -1.54 -0.52 -24.61
N PHE A 165 -0.67 0.07 -23.78
CA PHE A 165 -1.00 0.44 -22.42
C PHE A 165 -2.22 1.39 -22.34
N LEU A 166 -2.30 2.40 -23.21
CA LEU A 166 -3.43 3.34 -23.23
C LEU A 166 -4.76 2.64 -23.60
N VAL A 167 -4.71 1.61 -24.45
CA VAL A 167 -5.88 0.76 -24.75
C VAL A 167 -6.30 -0.01 -23.51
N TRP A 168 -5.38 -0.66 -22.80
CA TRP A 168 -5.66 -1.34 -21.55
C TRP A 168 -6.20 -0.39 -20.47
N GLN A 169 -5.59 0.78 -20.33
CA GLN A 169 -6.04 1.80 -19.40
C GLN A 169 -7.49 2.24 -19.67
N SER A 170 -7.82 2.45 -20.93
CA SER A 170 -9.20 2.83 -21.32
C SER A 170 -10.21 1.74 -20.95
N GLU A 171 -9.87 0.46 -21.19
CA GLU A 171 -10.73 -0.67 -20.83
C GLU A 171 -10.80 -0.87 -19.31
N PHE A 172 -9.70 -0.69 -18.58
CA PHE A 172 -9.69 -0.72 -17.12
C PHE A 172 -10.65 0.34 -16.54
N LEU A 173 -10.54 1.59 -17.00
CA LEU A 173 -11.42 2.68 -16.56
C LEU A 173 -12.88 2.42 -16.92
N ARG A 174 -13.15 1.86 -18.11
CA ARG A 174 -14.52 1.47 -18.52
C ARG A 174 -15.10 0.40 -17.59
N ARG A 175 -14.30 -0.60 -17.20
CA ARG A 175 -14.74 -1.64 -16.25
C ARG A 175 -14.95 -1.09 -14.85
N CYS A 176 -14.06 -0.22 -14.39
CA CYS A 176 -14.25 0.49 -13.12
C CYS A 176 -15.57 1.28 -13.10
N GLN A 177 -15.86 2.03 -14.17
CA GLN A 177 -17.11 2.77 -14.27
C GLN A 177 -18.33 1.86 -14.27
N ALA A 178 -18.31 0.76 -15.04
CA ALA A 178 -19.42 -0.20 -15.10
C ALA A 178 -19.68 -0.90 -13.76
N GLY A 179 -18.61 -1.20 -12.99
CA GLY A 179 -18.69 -1.84 -11.69
C GLY A 179 -18.92 -0.88 -10.52
N GLN A 180 -19.02 0.44 -10.77
CA GLN A 180 -19.05 1.48 -9.73
C GLN A 180 -17.82 1.37 -8.80
N TRP A 181 -16.66 1.08 -9.38
CA TRP A 181 -15.39 0.98 -8.69
C TRP A 181 -14.50 2.20 -8.98
N VAL A 182 -13.54 2.41 -8.10
CA VAL A 182 -12.50 3.42 -8.27
C VAL A 182 -11.17 2.88 -7.76
N ASP A 183 -10.07 3.22 -8.43
CA ASP A 183 -8.72 2.98 -7.93
C ASP A 183 -8.42 3.90 -6.74
N LEU A 184 -7.41 3.55 -5.95
CA LEU A 184 -7.04 4.30 -4.75
C LEU A 184 -6.80 5.79 -5.04
N LEU A 185 -6.12 6.10 -6.14
CA LEU A 185 -5.83 7.49 -6.52
C LEU A 185 -7.09 8.24 -6.95
N GLY A 186 -8.02 7.57 -7.64
CA GLY A 186 -9.33 8.14 -7.97
C GLY A 186 -10.17 8.47 -6.74
N GLN A 187 -10.11 7.61 -5.71
CA GLN A 187 -10.73 7.90 -4.42
C GLN A 187 -10.11 9.14 -3.78
N GLN A 188 -8.79 9.24 -3.75
CA GLN A 188 -8.08 10.40 -3.21
C GLN A 188 -8.47 11.71 -3.93
N LEU A 189 -8.52 11.68 -5.26
CA LEU A 189 -8.94 12.83 -6.07
C LEU A 189 -10.39 13.24 -5.80
N THR A 190 -11.28 12.26 -5.57
CA THR A 190 -12.67 12.52 -5.21
C THR A 190 -12.78 13.19 -3.84
N VAL A 191 -12.04 12.69 -2.85
CA VAL A 191 -11.99 13.29 -1.51
C VAL A 191 -11.44 14.70 -1.55
N ILE A 192 -10.39 14.97 -2.34
CA ILE A 192 -9.88 16.33 -2.53
C ILE A 192 -10.96 17.24 -3.13
N GLY A 193 -11.75 16.74 -4.10
CA GLY A 193 -12.91 17.48 -4.62
C GLY A 193 -13.97 17.79 -3.54
N LEU A 194 -14.24 16.86 -2.61
CA LEU A 194 -15.14 17.13 -1.49
C LEU A 194 -14.58 18.17 -0.52
N ILE A 195 -13.25 18.21 -0.32
CA ILE A 195 -12.58 19.27 0.46
C ILE A 195 -12.75 20.61 -0.26
N GLU A 196 -12.50 20.68 -1.57
CA GLU A 196 -12.66 21.90 -2.38
C GLU A 196 -14.10 22.45 -2.30
N CYS A 197 -15.10 21.57 -2.34
CA CYS A 197 -16.52 21.94 -2.24
C CYS A 197 -16.97 22.25 -0.80
N GLY A 198 -16.13 22.08 0.20
CA GLY A 198 -16.47 22.38 1.59
C GLY A 198 -17.39 21.39 2.25
N GLN A 199 -17.51 20.18 1.74
CA GLN A 199 -18.43 19.16 2.26
C GLN A 199 -17.85 18.37 3.43
N LEU A 200 -16.53 18.41 3.64
CA LEU A 200 -15.85 17.68 4.70
C LEU A 200 -15.42 18.59 5.84
N GLN A 201 -15.43 18.06 7.05
CA GLN A 201 -14.80 18.70 8.19
C GLN A 201 -13.31 18.37 8.17
N ILE A 202 -12.48 19.40 8.26
CA ILE A 202 -11.03 19.28 8.19
C ILE A 202 -10.39 20.02 9.38
N PRO A 203 -9.21 19.57 9.86
CA PRO A 203 -8.47 20.26 10.91
C PRO A 203 -8.14 21.72 10.52
N LEU A 204 -8.04 22.58 11.52
CA LEU A 204 -7.70 24.00 11.30
C LEU A 204 -6.21 24.18 10.97
N GLU A 205 -5.36 23.24 11.38
CA GLU A 205 -3.92 23.28 11.13
C GLU A 205 -3.43 21.90 10.69
N ILE A 206 -2.67 21.89 9.59
CA ILE A 206 -2.06 20.69 9.02
C ILE A 206 -0.59 20.96 8.72
N GLN A 207 0.28 20.06 9.21
CA GLN A 207 1.71 20.10 8.97
C GLN A 207 2.11 18.97 8.04
N PHE A 208 2.93 19.27 7.03
CA PHE A 208 3.48 18.28 6.09
C PHE A 208 4.90 17.92 6.49
N ALA A 209 5.19 16.63 6.62
CA ALA A 209 6.48 16.11 7.08
C ALA A 209 7.09 15.16 6.06
N GLY A 210 8.33 15.43 5.62
CA GLY A 210 9.12 14.58 4.73
C GLY A 210 8.73 14.64 3.26
N PHE A 211 8.05 15.70 2.82
CA PHE A 211 7.76 15.95 1.41
C PHE A 211 8.85 16.82 0.82
N ASP A 212 9.77 16.21 0.07
CA ASP A 212 10.87 16.93 -0.58
C ASP A 212 10.43 17.64 -1.85
N ARG A 213 9.47 17.05 -2.55
CA ARG A 213 8.91 17.56 -3.80
C ARG A 213 7.42 17.25 -3.86
N ASP A 214 6.60 18.27 -3.99
CA ASP A 214 5.15 18.10 -4.12
C ASP A 214 4.77 17.58 -5.51
N SER A 215 4.00 16.51 -5.55
CA SER A 215 3.30 16.08 -6.76
C SER A 215 2.14 17.05 -7.10
N PRO A 216 1.61 17.05 -8.34
CA PRO A 216 0.42 17.82 -8.68
C PRO A 216 -0.78 17.54 -7.76
N LEU A 217 -0.95 16.29 -7.30
CA LEU A 217 -2.00 15.92 -6.35
C LEU A 217 -1.80 16.62 -5.00
N GLU A 218 -0.59 16.60 -4.45
CA GLU A 218 -0.25 17.23 -3.18
C GLU A 218 -0.37 18.75 -3.28
N THR A 219 0.08 19.32 -4.39
CA THR A 219 -0.08 20.75 -4.70
C THR A 219 -1.56 21.15 -4.73
N ARG A 220 -2.41 20.35 -5.39
CA ARG A 220 -3.86 20.57 -5.44
C ARG A 220 -4.48 20.50 -4.04
N LEU A 221 -4.10 19.49 -3.25
CA LEU A 221 -4.57 19.34 -1.88
C LEU A 221 -4.16 20.54 -1.00
N LYS A 222 -2.87 20.91 -1.00
CA LYS A 222 -2.37 22.07 -0.24
C LYS A 222 -3.10 23.35 -0.61
N LYS A 223 -3.42 23.53 -1.91
CA LYS A 223 -4.22 24.66 -2.40
C LYS A 223 -5.65 24.60 -1.87
N ALA A 224 -6.32 23.45 -1.95
CA ALA A 224 -7.68 23.26 -1.45
C ALA A 224 -7.78 23.54 0.06
N LEU A 225 -6.82 23.06 0.85
CA LEU A 225 -6.74 23.30 2.28
C LEU A 225 -6.61 24.78 2.61
N ARG A 226 -5.69 25.49 1.94
CA ARG A 226 -5.50 26.95 2.13
C ARG A 226 -6.77 27.73 1.75
N GLN A 227 -7.45 27.36 0.67
CA GLN A 227 -8.72 27.98 0.26
C GLN A 227 -9.84 27.78 1.30
N ARG A 228 -9.75 26.69 2.07
CA ARG A 228 -10.68 26.40 3.18
C ARG A 228 -10.26 27.06 4.49
N GLY A 229 -9.21 27.89 4.50
CA GLY A 229 -8.73 28.58 5.69
C GLY A 229 -7.88 27.72 6.63
N VAL A 230 -7.41 26.56 6.18
CA VAL A 230 -6.51 25.71 6.99
C VAL A 230 -5.11 26.31 7.00
N ALA A 231 -4.49 26.40 8.17
CA ALA A 231 -3.07 26.74 8.31
C ALA A 231 -2.22 25.56 7.84
N VAL A 232 -1.54 25.72 6.70
CA VAL A 232 -0.70 24.69 6.10
C VAL A 232 0.76 25.10 6.23
N SER A 233 1.55 24.27 6.94
CA SER A 233 3.00 24.46 7.14
C SER A 233 3.78 23.18 6.86
N ASP A 234 5.07 23.32 6.61
CA ASP A 234 5.97 22.17 6.49
C ASP A 234 6.69 21.96 7.84
N LEU A 235 6.66 20.72 8.33
CA LEU A 235 7.38 20.32 9.54
C LEU A 235 8.83 19.95 9.16
N PRO A 236 9.83 20.68 9.64
CA PRO A 236 11.22 20.30 9.38
C PRO A 236 11.54 18.96 10.04
N THR A 237 11.88 17.96 9.25
CA THR A 237 12.13 16.57 9.71
C THR A 237 13.58 16.28 10.03
N GLY A 238 14.47 17.25 9.90
CA GLY A 238 15.89 17.06 10.18
C GLY A 238 16.64 18.37 10.37
N LEU A 239 17.75 18.30 11.08
CA LEU A 239 18.75 19.36 11.10
C LEU A 239 19.44 19.38 9.73
N ARG A 240 19.41 20.50 9.04
CA ARG A 240 20.31 20.73 7.90
C ARG A 240 21.74 20.86 8.45
N VAL A 241 22.40 19.72 8.60
CA VAL A 241 23.83 19.71 8.85
C VAL A 241 24.53 19.86 7.50
N VAL A 242 25.25 20.94 7.30
CA VAL A 242 26.14 21.08 6.14
C VAL A 242 27.31 20.14 6.40
N CYS A 243 27.33 19.01 5.70
CA CYS A 243 28.45 18.09 5.73
C CYS A 243 29.44 18.56 4.65
N ASN A 244 30.66 18.95 5.08
CA ASN A 244 31.73 19.37 4.16
C ASN A 244 32.69 18.21 3.81
N ASP A 245 32.53 17.04 4.43
CA ASP A 245 33.37 15.86 4.21
C ASP A 245 32.53 14.76 3.50
N VAL A 246 32.44 14.93 2.20
CA VAL A 246 31.80 13.94 1.31
C VAL A 246 32.88 13.22 0.53
N GLN A 247 32.95 11.91 0.70
CA GLN A 247 33.87 11.05 -0.06
C GLN A 247 33.06 10.21 -1.06
N VAL A 248 33.59 10.10 -2.27
CA VAL A 248 33.03 9.27 -3.33
C VAL A 248 34.04 8.20 -3.68
N GLN A 249 33.63 6.94 -3.62
CA GLN A 249 34.46 5.79 -3.96
C GLN A 249 33.73 4.95 -5.02
N ALA A 250 34.51 4.46 -6.00
CA ALA A 250 33.99 3.55 -7.03
C ALA A 250 34.58 2.15 -6.81
N TYR A 251 33.78 1.14 -7.02
CA TYR A 251 34.16 -0.26 -6.88
C TYR A 251 33.99 -1.00 -8.20
N THR A 252 34.65 -2.14 -8.35
CA THR A 252 34.65 -2.93 -9.61
C THR A 252 33.30 -3.60 -9.87
N ASP A 253 32.63 -3.99 -8.80
CA ASP A 253 31.35 -4.69 -8.87
C ASP A 253 30.54 -4.50 -7.57
N PRO A 254 29.25 -4.86 -7.56
CA PRO A 254 28.38 -4.71 -6.38
C PRO A 254 28.80 -5.55 -5.16
N GLN A 255 29.55 -6.64 -5.36
CA GLN A 255 30.04 -7.45 -4.26
C GLN A 255 31.18 -6.72 -3.52
N ALA A 256 32.15 -6.20 -4.26
CA ALA A 256 33.26 -5.40 -3.72
C ALA A 256 32.74 -4.14 -3.00
N GLU A 257 31.68 -3.51 -3.50
CA GLU A 257 31.02 -2.39 -2.83
C GLU A 257 30.42 -2.80 -1.48
N CYS A 258 29.71 -3.92 -1.40
CA CYS A 258 29.14 -4.42 -0.15
C CYS A 258 30.20 -4.81 0.88
N GLU A 259 31.30 -5.43 0.43
CA GLU A 259 32.42 -5.81 1.30
C GLU A 259 33.14 -4.60 1.88
N ALA A 260 33.46 -3.60 1.03
CA ALA A 260 34.08 -2.35 1.47
C ALA A 260 33.15 -1.55 2.41
N LEU A 261 31.85 -1.54 2.14
CA LEU A 261 30.88 -0.95 3.05
C LEU A 261 30.87 -1.63 4.42
N ALA A 262 30.86 -2.97 4.45
CA ALA A 262 30.87 -3.73 5.69
C ALA A 262 32.16 -3.48 6.49
N GLU A 263 33.30 -3.36 5.82
CA GLU A 263 34.58 -3.01 6.44
C GLU A 263 34.56 -1.60 7.04
N TRP A 264 34.09 -0.61 6.28
CA TRP A 264 33.91 0.75 6.77
C TRP A 264 32.96 0.82 7.99
N VAL A 265 31.86 0.08 7.99
CA VAL A 265 30.93 0.00 9.13
C VAL A 265 31.64 -0.60 10.35
N ALA A 266 32.38 -1.69 10.16
CA ALA A 266 33.11 -2.36 11.23
C ALA A 266 34.17 -1.42 11.86
N GLU A 267 34.93 -0.70 11.06
CA GLU A 267 35.92 0.29 11.54
C GLU A 267 35.26 1.41 12.34
N ARG A 268 34.15 1.97 11.86
CA ARG A 268 33.41 3.03 12.55
C ARG A 268 32.84 2.57 13.89
N LEU A 269 32.25 1.38 13.93
CA LEU A 269 31.73 0.81 15.17
C LEU A 269 32.82 0.39 16.15
N ALA A 270 33.98 -0.06 15.66
CA ALA A 270 35.16 -0.32 16.51
C ALA A 270 35.67 0.96 17.17
N ALA A 271 35.71 2.07 16.41
CA ALA A 271 36.13 3.37 16.93
C ALA A 271 35.10 3.98 17.91
N ASN A 272 33.81 3.80 17.66
CA ASN A 272 32.75 4.29 18.54
C ASN A 272 31.52 3.33 18.52
N PRO A 273 31.46 2.37 19.46
CA PRO A 273 30.37 1.38 19.52
C PRO A 273 28.96 1.96 19.72
N ALA A 274 28.83 3.18 20.23
CA ALA A 274 27.57 3.87 20.43
C ALA A 274 27.09 4.64 19.19
N GLN A 275 27.90 4.72 18.14
CA GLN A 275 27.60 5.45 16.93
C GLN A 275 26.43 4.77 16.18
N ARG A 276 25.49 5.59 15.69
CA ARG A 276 24.44 5.14 14.77
C ARG A 276 24.85 5.46 13.34
N LEU A 277 24.98 4.43 12.52
CA LEU A 277 25.32 4.54 11.10
C LEU A 277 24.06 4.29 10.27
N GLY A 278 23.76 5.17 9.31
CA GLY A 278 22.70 4.99 8.34
C GLY A 278 23.30 4.63 6.98
N VAL A 279 22.88 3.49 6.42
CA VAL A 279 23.25 3.05 5.08
C VAL A 279 22.02 3.14 4.19
N VAL A 280 22.11 3.89 3.09
CA VAL A 280 20.99 4.06 2.13
C VAL A 280 21.36 3.30 0.86
N VAL A 281 20.54 2.30 0.51
CA VAL A 281 20.71 1.46 -0.67
C VAL A 281 19.50 1.65 -1.58
N PRO A 282 19.64 2.25 -2.78
CA PRO A 282 18.53 2.53 -3.67
C PRO A 282 17.74 1.28 -4.07
N ASP A 283 18.43 0.19 -4.40
CA ASP A 283 17.83 -1.14 -4.63
C ASP A 283 18.18 -2.09 -3.48
N LEU A 284 17.55 -1.87 -2.33
CA LEU A 284 17.77 -2.75 -1.17
C LEU A 284 17.21 -4.16 -1.41
N ALA A 285 16.18 -4.33 -2.25
CA ALA A 285 15.62 -5.65 -2.55
C ALA A 285 16.65 -6.53 -3.25
N GLY A 286 17.28 -6.02 -4.31
CA GLY A 286 18.32 -6.75 -5.06
C GLY A 286 19.67 -6.89 -4.33
N ALA A 287 20.00 -5.95 -3.46
CA ALA A 287 21.29 -5.96 -2.73
C ALA A 287 21.22 -6.63 -1.33
N ARG A 288 20.02 -6.89 -0.81
CA ARG A 288 19.75 -7.27 0.57
C ARG A 288 20.60 -8.43 1.08
N ASP A 289 20.60 -9.54 0.35
CA ASP A 289 21.25 -10.76 0.83
C ASP A 289 22.77 -10.65 0.74
N ARG A 290 23.31 -9.99 -0.29
CA ARG A 290 24.74 -9.66 -0.38
C ARG A 290 25.18 -8.78 0.76
N LEU A 291 24.42 -7.71 1.03
CA LEU A 291 24.73 -6.76 2.11
C LEU A 291 24.61 -7.43 3.49
N ALA A 292 23.59 -8.24 3.72
CA ALA A 292 23.41 -8.98 4.96
C ALA A 292 24.59 -9.92 5.20
N PHE A 293 25.00 -10.67 4.16
CA PHE A 293 26.14 -11.58 4.25
C PHE A 293 27.46 -10.84 4.56
N ALA A 294 27.76 -9.75 3.85
CA ALA A 294 28.97 -8.96 4.07
C ALA A 294 29.01 -8.37 5.49
N LEU A 295 27.88 -7.83 5.98
CA LEU A 295 27.78 -7.31 7.35
C LEU A 295 27.89 -8.41 8.41
N GLU A 296 27.27 -9.58 8.20
CA GLU A 296 27.38 -10.72 9.12
C GLU A 296 28.82 -11.23 9.19
N ASP A 297 29.49 -11.38 8.05
CA ASP A 297 30.89 -11.84 7.99
C ASP A 297 31.84 -10.91 8.76
N LYS A 298 31.70 -9.60 8.60
CA LYS A 298 32.58 -8.61 9.24
C LYS A 298 32.22 -8.31 10.69
N LEU A 299 30.93 -8.18 11.03
CA LEU A 299 30.51 -7.76 12.37
C LEU A 299 30.25 -8.95 13.30
N HIS A 300 29.91 -10.11 12.77
CA HIS A 300 29.52 -11.28 13.53
C HIS A 300 30.16 -12.58 13.00
N PRO A 301 31.50 -12.65 12.87
CA PRO A 301 32.16 -13.83 12.30
C PRO A 301 31.89 -15.13 13.09
N ALA A 302 31.49 -15.03 14.35
CA ALA A 302 31.11 -16.17 15.18
C ALA A 302 29.78 -16.82 14.74
N LEU A 303 28.94 -16.16 13.93
CA LEU A 303 27.65 -16.71 13.44
C LEU A 303 27.81 -17.87 12.46
N ILE A 304 29.00 -18.13 11.93
CA ILE A 304 29.33 -19.33 11.15
C ILE A 304 29.12 -20.60 11.99
N ARG A 305 29.14 -20.51 13.32
CA ARG A 305 28.93 -21.65 14.21
C ARG A 305 27.43 -21.91 14.39
N PRO A 306 26.94 -23.16 14.23
CA PRO A 306 25.52 -23.48 14.35
C PRO A 306 24.87 -23.04 15.67
N ALA A 307 25.62 -23.00 16.76
CA ALA A 307 25.14 -22.59 18.09
C ALA A 307 24.98 -21.06 18.26
N ALA A 308 25.43 -20.25 17.30
CA ALA A 308 25.43 -18.80 17.41
C ALA A 308 24.21 -18.12 16.73
N ALA A 309 23.23 -18.89 16.26
CA ALA A 309 22.05 -18.40 15.53
C ALA A 309 21.19 -17.39 16.33
N GLU A 310 21.27 -17.41 17.67
CA GLU A 310 20.48 -16.55 18.57
C GLU A 310 21.20 -15.23 18.95
N VAL A 311 22.38 -14.99 18.43
CA VAL A 311 23.12 -13.76 18.73
C VAL A 311 22.42 -12.55 18.11
N SER A 312 22.13 -11.54 18.94
CA SER A 312 21.53 -10.28 18.46
C SER A 312 22.50 -9.57 17.50
N ARG A 313 22.00 -9.23 16.32
CA ARG A 313 22.78 -8.49 15.32
C ARG A 313 22.92 -7.03 15.69
N SER A 314 24.09 -6.45 15.44
CA SER A 314 24.38 -5.02 15.65
C SER A 314 23.83 -4.13 14.52
N PHE A 315 23.19 -4.71 13.51
CA PHE A 315 22.57 -3.99 12.40
C PHE A 315 21.14 -4.45 12.13
N ASN A 316 20.37 -3.60 11.47
CA ASN A 316 19.03 -3.88 11.05
C ASN A 316 18.83 -3.50 9.58
N LEU A 317 18.24 -4.40 8.80
CA LEU A 317 17.83 -4.15 7.43
C LEU A 317 16.35 -3.73 7.41
N SER A 318 16.08 -2.57 6.83
CA SER A 318 14.73 -1.99 6.84
C SER A 318 13.71 -2.75 6.01
N LEU A 319 14.17 -3.54 5.02
CA LEU A 319 13.33 -4.39 4.18
C LEU A 319 13.31 -5.81 4.74
N GLY A 320 12.12 -6.31 5.11
CA GLY A 320 11.93 -7.72 5.47
C GLY A 320 12.04 -8.64 4.25
N ARG A 321 12.14 -9.96 4.50
CA ARG A 321 11.93 -10.95 3.44
C ARG A 321 10.44 -11.08 3.17
N PRO A 322 10.02 -11.25 1.89
CA PRO A 322 8.63 -11.58 1.58
C PRO A 322 8.16 -12.79 2.39
N LEU A 323 6.91 -12.77 2.87
CA LEU A 323 6.38 -13.91 3.63
C LEU A 323 6.34 -15.19 2.80
N VAL A 324 6.17 -15.08 1.49
CA VAL A 324 6.17 -16.22 0.56
C VAL A 324 7.51 -16.98 0.57
N ASP A 325 8.62 -16.31 0.91
CA ASP A 325 9.95 -16.92 0.98
C ASP A 325 10.21 -17.62 2.33
N GLN A 326 9.24 -17.54 3.25
CA GLN A 326 9.35 -18.26 4.53
C GLN A 326 8.92 -19.71 4.38
N PHE A 327 9.75 -20.65 4.81
CA PHE A 327 9.53 -22.09 4.66
C PHE A 327 8.12 -22.56 5.07
N VAL A 328 7.61 -22.08 6.19
CA VAL A 328 6.29 -22.47 6.69
C VAL A 328 5.17 -21.95 5.79
N VAL A 329 5.31 -20.73 5.27
CA VAL A 329 4.34 -20.11 4.35
C VAL A 329 4.39 -20.80 3.00
N GLN A 330 5.59 -21.08 2.50
CA GLN A 330 5.81 -21.79 1.23
C GLN A 330 5.20 -23.18 1.28
N ALA A 331 5.49 -23.96 2.33
CA ALA A 331 4.90 -25.28 2.52
C ALA A 331 3.35 -25.25 2.60
N ALA A 332 2.79 -24.25 3.27
CA ALA A 332 1.34 -24.07 3.34
C ALA A 332 0.73 -23.74 1.97
N LEU A 333 1.37 -22.86 1.19
CA LEU A 333 0.93 -22.51 -0.17
C LEU A 333 1.04 -23.71 -1.13
N GLU A 334 2.09 -24.51 -1.03
CA GLU A 334 2.27 -25.73 -1.80
C GLU A 334 1.20 -26.78 -1.47
N LEU A 335 0.87 -26.96 -0.17
CA LEU A 335 -0.22 -27.85 0.25
C LEU A 335 -1.59 -27.37 -0.28
N LEU A 336 -1.84 -26.06 -0.29
CA LEU A 336 -3.04 -25.50 -0.88
C LEU A 336 -3.08 -25.70 -2.40
N ALA A 337 -1.96 -25.52 -3.08
CA ALA A 337 -1.84 -25.78 -4.52
C ALA A 337 -2.09 -27.26 -4.84
N LEU A 338 -1.53 -28.20 -4.06
CA LEU A 338 -1.81 -29.63 -4.16
C LEU A 338 -3.30 -29.96 -3.98
N ALA A 339 -3.95 -29.34 -2.99
CA ALA A 339 -5.36 -29.58 -2.71
C ALA A 339 -6.29 -29.07 -3.83
N THR A 340 -5.89 -28.03 -4.55
CA THR A 340 -6.71 -27.38 -5.59
C THR A 340 -6.42 -27.89 -7.00
N ALA A 341 -5.18 -28.24 -7.32
CA ALA A 341 -4.75 -28.58 -8.69
C ALA A 341 -4.96 -30.05 -9.09
N GLY A 342 -5.25 -30.94 -8.14
CA GLY A 342 -5.45 -32.39 -8.42
C GLY A 342 -4.24 -33.14 -8.99
N LYS A 343 -3.26 -32.47 -9.57
CA LYS A 343 -1.96 -32.97 -10.03
C LYS A 343 -0.93 -31.86 -9.94
N VAL A 344 0.16 -32.11 -9.23
CA VAL A 344 1.33 -31.21 -9.16
C VAL A 344 2.56 -31.97 -9.68
N GLU A 345 3.31 -31.35 -10.57
CA GLU A 345 4.57 -31.92 -11.03
C GLU A 345 5.60 -31.95 -9.91
N GLN A 346 6.26 -33.09 -9.75
CA GLN A 346 7.23 -33.34 -8.67
C GLN A 346 8.41 -32.36 -8.64
N GLY A 347 8.71 -31.71 -9.79
CA GLY A 347 9.77 -30.70 -9.91
C GLY A 347 9.48 -29.35 -9.24
N ARG A 348 8.25 -29.14 -8.74
CA ARG A 348 7.88 -27.92 -7.99
C ARG A 348 7.92 -28.10 -6.47
N LEU A 349 8.23 -29.28 -5.99
CA LEU A 349 8.25 -29.66 -4.58
C LEU A 349 9.67 -29.80 -4.00
N GLY A 350 10.69 -29.39 -4.76
CA GLY A 350 12.10 -29.49 -4.40
C GLY A 350 12.76 -28.19 -4.00
#